data_335b07071081e58d268d71a7bae7ca00
#
_entry.id   335b07071081e58d268d71a7bae7ca00
#
_cell.length_a   1.000
_cell.length_b   1.000
_cell.length_c   1.000
_cell.angle_alpha   90.00
_cell.angle_beta   90.00
_cell.angle_gamma   90.00
#
_symmetry.space_group_name_H-M   'P 1'
#
loop_
_entity.id
_entity.type
_entity.pdbx_description
1 polymer ?
#
loop_
_entity_poly.entity_id
_entity_poly.type
_entity_poly.pdbx_seq_one_letter_code
_entity_poly.pdbx_strand_id
1 'polypeptide(L)'
;MKLTVCEFPDKRSRREAAWKELIQFLHAAPTDVVVLPEMPFSEWNIFTSETVDLNNWRRALADHQDMLPRFSELDARIVLSSRPVEETGKRLNQAFCWTRENGYQPVRSKYYLPDEPEGRETTWFARGDRHFTPITIAELSVGFQVCSELLFTDASHEIGRAGAHLIAAPRATGGHRRWRLAASLAAIMSGCFVASANRRSEDSKAFAGCRSVVSPEGEVLAETDLASPYVTVEIDLEDAMRAKRTYPRNLTI
;
A
#
# COMPACT_ATOMS: atom_id res chain seq x y z
N MET A 1 -17.37 -6.43 3.70
CA MET A 1 -16.67 -5.31 3.02
C MET A 1 -15.86 -5.86 1.86
N LYS A 2 -15.97 -5.27 0.67
CA LYS A 2 -15.19 -5.70 -0.51
C LYS A 2 -13.87 -4.94 -0.59
N LEU A 3 -12.78 -5.65 -0.73
CA LEU A 3 -11.40 -5.14 -0.73
C LEU A 3 -10.69 -5.58 -2.00
N THR A 4 -10.20 -4.60 -2.78
CA THR A 4 -9.44 -4.84 -4.01
C THR A 4 -7.98 -4.47 -3.82
N VAL A 5 -7.07 -5.36 -4.23
CA VAL A 5 -5.64 -5.06 -4.35
C VAL A 5 -5.21 -5.05 -5.82
N CYS A 6 -4.28 -4.15 -6.14
CA CYS A 6 -3.92 -3.85 -7.52
C CYS A 6 -2.44 -4.12 -7.82
N GLU A 7 -2.17 -4.62 -9.03
CA GLU A 7 -0.91 -4.40 -9.71
C GLU A 7 -0.97 -3.13 -10.54
N PHE A 8 0.11 -2.34 -10.49
CA PHE A 8 0.17 -1.16 -11.32
C PHE A 8 1.53 -1.06 -12.03
N PRO A 9 1.55 -0.71 -13.35
CA PRO A 9 2.79 -0.73 -14.11
C PRO A 9 3.73 0.38 -13.66
N ASP A 10 5.04 0.07 -13.65
CA ASP A 10 6.09 1.05 -13.37
C ASP A 10 6.22 2.08 -14.49
N LYS A 11 6.21 1.64 -15.75
CA LYS A 11 6.39 2.52 -16.91
C LYS A 11 5.24 3.51 -17.07
N ARG A 12 5.58 4.79 -17.15
CA ARG A 12 4.63 5.89 -17.37
C ARG A 12 3.72 5.68 -18.57
N SER A 13 4.29 5.19 -19.69
CA SER A 13 3.56 4.93 -20.92
C SER A 13 2.42 3.89 -20.79
N ARG A 14 2.43 3.08 -19.75
CA ARG A 14 1.42 2.04 -19.50
C ARG A 14 0.34 2.45 -18.51
N ARG A 15 0.53 3.56 -17.77
CA ARG A 15 -0.35 3.93 -16.64
C ARG A 15 -1.76 4.26 -17.07
N GLU A 16 -1.92 4.99 -18.18
CA GLU A 16 -3.26 5.38 -18.63
C GLU A 16 -4.08 4.16 -19.07
N ALA A 17 -3.45 3.19 -19.74
CA ALA A 17 -4.10 1.93 -20.10
C ALA A 17 -4.51 1.15 -18.82
N ALA A 18 -3.58 0.98 -17.87
CA ALA A 18 -3.86 0.29 -16.61
C ALA A 18 -4.92 1.02 -15.77
N TRP A 19 -4.97 2.35 -15.80
CA TRP A 19 -6.01 3.12 -15.13
C TRP A 19 -7.38 2.83 -15.70
N LYS A 20 -7.51 2.83 -17.03
CA LYS A 20 -8.77 2.49 -17.70
C LYS A 20 -9.20 1.04 -17.45
N GLU A 21 -8.25 0.11 -17.44
CA GLU A 21 -8.52 -1.29 -17.10
C GLU A 21 -9.02 -1.43 -15.65
N LEU A 22 -8.42 -0.70 -14.69
CA LEU A 22 -8.87 -0.70 -13.30
C LEU A 22 -10.29 -0.12 -13.17
N ILE A 23 -10.59 0.99 -13.86
CA ILE A 23 -11.94 1.56 -13.92
C ILE A 23 -12.95 0.52 -14.43
N GLN A 24 -12.65 -0.14 -15.54
CA GLN A 24 -13.52 -1.17 -16.12
C GLN A 24 -13.72 -2.36 -15.18
N PHE A 25 -12.65 -2.81 -14.53
CA PHE A 25 -12.71 -3.88 -13.53
C PHE A 25 -13.63 -3.52 -12.37
N LEU A 26 -13.50 -2.31 -11.83
CA LEU A 26 -14.30 -1.87 -10.68
C LEU A 26 -15.75 -1.55 -11.06
N HIS A 27 -16.02 -1.09 -12.27
CA HIS A 27 -17.41 -0.93 -12.76
C HIS A 27 -18.12 -2.28 -12.88
N ALA A 28 -17.41 -3.34 -13.27
CA ALA A 28 -17.98 -4.69 -13.34
C ALA A 28 -18.21 -5.30 -11.94
N ALA A 29 -17.38 -4.92 -10.95
CA ALA A 29 -17.46 -5.41 -9.59
C ALA A 29 -17.07 -4.29 -8.59
N PRO A 30 -18.03 -3.40 -8.23
CA PRO A 30 -17.78 -2.30 -7.30
C PRO A 30 -17.20 -2.78 -5.97
N THR A 31 -16.27 -2.00 -5.41
CA THR A 31 -15.55 -2.34 -4.19
C THR A 31 -15.66 -1.22 -3.14
N ASP A 32 -15.53 -1.57 -1.88
CA ASP A 32 -15.46 -0.56 -0.81
C ASP A 32 -14.06 0.08 -0.73
N VAL A 33 -13.02 -0.74 -0.82
CA VAL A 33 -11.63 -0.33 -0.62
C VAL A 33 -10.76 -0.79 -1.78
N VAL A 34 -9.96 0.13 -2.34
CA VAL A 34 -8.88 -0.17 -3.29
C VAL A 34 -7.54 0.14 -2.65
N VAL A 35 -6.61 -0.80 -2.70
CA VAL A 35 -5.22 -0.58 -2.31
C VAL A 35 -4.35 -0.55 -3.55
N LEU A 36 -3.71 0.60 -3.80
CA LEU A 36 -2.76 0.81 -4.88
C LEU A 36 -1.32 0.62 -4.39
N PRO A 37 -0.36 0.35 -5.29
CA PRO A 37 1.06 0.23 -4.94
C PRO A 37 1.67 1.49 -4.33
N GLU A 38 2.90 1.36 -3.87
CA GLU A 38 3.73 2.47 -3.41
C GLU A 38 4.05 3.42 -4.56
N MET A 39 3.73 4.71 -4.37
CA MET A 39 3.95 5.80 -5.33
C MET A 39 3.63 5.41 -6.79
N PRO A 40 2.41 4.94 -7.11
CA PRO A 40 2.08 4.24 -8.36
C PRO A 40 2.18 5.12 -9.61
N PHE A 41 2.23 6.45 -9.46
CA PHE A 41 2.13 7.39 -10.57
C PHE A 41 3.46 8.05 -10.98
N SER A 42 4.60 7.63 -10.39
CA SER A 42 5.95 7.99 -10.86
C SER A 42 6.74 6.74 -11.22
N GLU A 43 7.69 6.84 -12.15
CA GLU A 43 8.61 5.74 -12.42
C GLU A 43 9.59 5.58 -11.26
N TRP A 44 9.84 4.34 -10.82
CA TRP A 44 10.67 4.07 -9.66
C TRP A 44 12.15 4.42 -9.87
N ASN A 45 12.63 4.31 -11.10
CA ASN A 45 14.01 4.67 -11.46
C ASN A 45 14.40 6.10 -11.07
N ILE A 46 13.41 6.98 -10.86
CA ILE A 46 13.63 8.32 -10.30
C ILE A 46 14.34 8.24 -8.94
N PHE A 47 13.99 7.27 -8.10
CA PHE A 47 14.46 7.13 -6.71
C PHE A 47 15.65 6.20 -6.55
N THR A 48 16.33 5.83 -7.63
CA THR A 48 17.51 4.94 -7.59
C THR A 48 18.84 5.69 -7.68
N SER A 49 18.84 6.96 -8.08
CA SER A 49 20.07 7.75 -8.20
C SER A 49 20.64 8.17 -6.85
N GLU A 50 21.97 8.31 -6.82
CA GLU A 50 22.72 8.74 -5.63
C GLU A 50 22.57 10.24 -5.32
N THR A 51 22.01 10.99 -6.25
CA THR A 51 21.75 12.42 -6.11
C THR A 51 20.33 12.74 -6.51
N VAL A 52 19.73 13.71 -5.81
CA VAL A 52 18.36 14.14 -6.10
C VAL A 52 18.34 15.02 -7.35
N ASP A 53 17.65 14.56 -8.38
CA ASP A 53 17.26 15.39 -9.52
C ASP A 53 15.95 16.11 -9.22
N LEU A 54 16.01 17.42 -9.01
CA LEU A 54 14.84 18.23 -8.67
C LEU A 54 13.78 18.28 -9.78
N ASN A 55 14.14 18.10 -11.05
CA ASN A 55 13.17 18.05 -12.14
C ASN A 55 12.38 16.73 -12.09
N ASN A 56 13.07 15.63 -11.86
CA ASN A 56 12.44 14.34 -11.65
C ASN A 56 11.56 14.34 -10.39
N TRP A 57 12.02 14.97 -9.31
CA TRP A 57 11.24 15.15 -8.09
C TRP A 57 9.93 15.92 -8.35
N ARG A 58 10.02 17.09 -8.98
CA ARG A 58 8.84 17.91 -9.32
C ARG A 58 7.86 17.16 -10.21
N ARG A 59 8.39 16.40 -11.18
CA ARG A 59 7.55 15.56 -12.06
C ARG A 59 6.82 14.47 -11.26
N ALA A 60 7.50 13.80 -10.34
CA ALA A 60 6.87 12.80 -9.49
C ALA A 60 5.75 13.40 -8.62
N LEU A 61 5.96 14.59 -8.05
CA LEU A 61 4.92 15.32 -7.32
C LEU A 61 3.72 15.64 -8.21
N ALA A 62 3.96 16.20 -9.40
CA ALA A 62 2.90 16.57 -10.35
C ALA A 62 2.11 15.35 -10.82
N ASP A 63 2.78 14.27 -11.24
CA ASP A 63 2.14 13.04 -11.67
C ASP A 63 1.17 12.47 -10.62
N HIS A 64 1.51 12.56 -9.33
CA HIS A 64 0.61 12.10 -8.25
C HIS A 64 -0.50 13.12 -7.95
N GLN A 65 -0.19 14.42 -8.02
CA GLN A 65 -1.18 15.47 -7.79
C GLN A 65 -2.31 15.43 -8.84
N ASP A 66 -1.95 15.21 -10.11
CA ASP A 66 -2.88 15.13 -11.23
C ASP A 66 -3.83 13.91 -11.12
N MET A 67 -3.42 12.87 -10.41
CA MET A 67 -4.25 11.68 -10.20
C MET A 67 -5.27 11.80 -9.06
N LEU A 68 -5.08 12.72 -8.11
CA LEU A 68 -6.00 12.84 -6.96
C LEU A 68 -7.47 13.06 -7.37
N PRO A 69 -7.82 14.00 -8.28
CA PRO A 69 -9.20 14.17 -8.72
C PRO A 69 -9.72 12.94 -9.48
N ARG A 70 -8.84 12.19 -10.14
CA ARG A 70 -9.21 11.03 -10.92
C ARG A 70 -9.62 9.81 -10.07
N PHE A 71 -9.32 9.79 -8.77
CA PHE A 71 -9.86 8.73 -7.90
C PHE A 71 -11.39 8.69 -7.88
N SER A 72 -12.06 9.80 -8.17
CA SER A 72 -13.52 9.84 -8.34
C SER A 72 -14.03 9.03 -9.54
N GLU A 73 -13.17 8.67 -10.50
CA GLU A 73 -13.49 7.79 -11.64
C GLU A 73 -13.63 6.32 -11.21
N LEU A 74 -13.04 5.94 -10.05
CA LEU A 74 -13.10 4.58 -9.52
C LEU A 74 -14.46 4.33 -8.83
N ASP A 75 -15.03 3.17 -9.09
CA ASP A 75 -16.24 2.72 -8.35
C ASP A 75 -15.82 2.08 -7.02
N ALA A 76 -15.23 2.94 -6.18
CA ALA A 76 -14.70 2.62 -4.86
C ALA A 76 -15.02 3.76 -3.87
N ARG A 77 -15.23 3.40 -2.60
CA ARG A 77 -15.46 4.37 -1.52
C ARG A 77 -14.15 4.93 -0.97
N ILE A 78 -13.13 4.08 -0.87
CA ILE A 78 -11.84 4.37 -0.22
C ILE A 78 -10.71 3.94 -1.15
N VAL A 79 -9.70 4.81 -1.34
CA VAL A 79 -8.45 4.48 -2.02
C VAL A 79 -7.29 4.66 -1.03
N LEU A 80 -6.47 3.63 -0.86
CA LEU A 80 -5.31 3.59 0.02
C LEU A 80 -4.04 3.42 -0.81
N SER A 81 -3.02 4.26 -0.58
CA SER A 81 -1.73 4.17 -1.28
C SER A 81 -0.66 5.01 -0.57
N SER A 82 0.46 5.25 -1.25
CA SER A 82 1.42 6.28 -0.86
C SER A 82 1.80 7.17 -2.04
N ARG A 83 2.34 8.35 -1.75
CA ARG A 83 2.79 9.33 -2.74
C ARG A 83 3.99 10.12 -2.26
N PRO A 84 4.84 10.64 -3.16
CA PRO A 84 5.83 11.65 -2.80
C PRO A 84 5.12 12.94 -2.43
N VAL A 85 5.57 13.58 -1.36
CA VAL A 85 5.14 14.92 -0.95
C VAL A 85 6.32 15.75 -0.48
N GLU A 86 6.15 17.06 -0.47
CA GLU A 86 7.10 17.99 0.12
C GLU A 86 6.40 18.79 1.20
N GLU A 87 6.82 18.63 2.46
CA GLU A 87 6.26 19.30 3.62
C GLU A 87 7.37 19.89 4.46
N THR A 88 7.26 21.16 4.79
CA THR A 88 8.26 21.89 5.61
C THR A 88 9.71 21.73 5.11
N GLY A 89 9.89 21.70 3.78
CA GLY A 89 11.20 21.52 3.12
C GLY A 89 11.74 20.08 3.16
N LYS A 90 10.95 19.11 3.63
CA LYS A 90 11.30 17.69 3.63
C LYS A 90 10.55 16.96 2.52
N ARG A 91 11.27 16.11 1.78
CA ARG A 91 10.68 15.16 0.83
C ARG A 91 10.28 13.91 1.58
N LEU A 92 9.03 13.48 1.44
CA LEU A 92 8.46 12.36 2.19
C LEU A 92 7.76 11.38 1.24
N ASN A 93 7.82 10.09 1.57
CA ASN A 93 6.95 9.06 1.03
C ASN A 93 5.77 8.91 1.98
N GLN A 94 4.63 9.50 1.62
CA GLN A 94 3.48 9.66 2.52
C GLN A 94 2.35 8.69 2.15
N ALA A 95 1.99 7.83 3.10
CA ALA A 95 0.77 7.04 3.04
C ALA A 95 -0.45 7.96 3.15
N PHE A 96 -1.48 7.66 2.39
CA PHE A 96 -2.70 8.44 2.36
C PHE A 96 -3.96 7.58 2.22
N CYS A 97 -5.05 8.14 2.64
CA CYS A 97 -6.40 7.75 2.31
C CYS A 97 -7.04 8.80 1.41
N TRP A 98 -7.81 8.35 0.42
CA TRP A 98 -8.73 9.19 -0.33
C TRP A 98 -10.14 8.62 -0.20
N THR A 99 -11.11 9.50 0.04
CA THR A 99 -12.53 9.13 0.03
C THR A 99 -13.30 10.09 -0.86
N ARG A 100 -14.43 9.64 -1.36
CA ARG A 100 -15.29 10.49 -2.21
C ARG A 100 -15.80 11.73 -1.47
N GLU A 101 -15.99 11.62 -0.16
CA GLU A 101 -16.55 12.70 0.68
C GLU A 101 -15.48 13.74 1.08
N ASN A 102 -14.30 13.25 1.49
CA ASN A 102 -13.27 14.09 2.12
C ASN A 102 -12.05 14.34 1.22
N GLY A 103 -12.01 13.70 0.04
CA GLY A 103 -10.84 13.78 -0.84
C GLY A 103 -9.59 13.16 -0.22
N TYR A 104 -8.43 13.71 -0.56
CA TYR A 104 -7.13 13.28 -0.06
C TYR A 104 -6.94 13.64 1.40
N GLN A 105 -6.48 12.66 2.18
CA GLN A 105 -6.13 12.80 3.59
C GLN A 105 -4.77 12.12 3.85
N PRO A 106 -3.74 12.88 4.28
CA PRO A 106 -2.46 12.30 4.69
C PRO A 106 -2.63 11.46 5.96
N VAL A 107 -1.88 10.36 6.07
CA VAL A 107 -1.95 9.48 7.23
C VAL A 107 -0.64 9.50 8.00
N ARG A 108 0.44 9.02 7.37
CA ARG A 108 1.78 9.00 7.95
C ARG A 108 2.83 8.94 6.85
N SER A 109 4.06 9.30 7.16
CA SER A 109 5.18 9.17 6.24
C SER A 109 6.04 7.95 6.60
N LYS A 110 6.58 7.27 5.58
CA LYS A 110 7.42 6.08 5.71
C LYS A 110 8.63 6.37 6.59
N TYR A 111 8.86 5.49 7.57
CA TYR A 111 9.98 5.60 8.51
C TYR A 111 11.18 4.73 8.13
N TYR A 112 10.94 3.45 7.76
CA TYR A 112 12.00 2.52 7.41
C TYR A 112 12.34 2.62 5.92
N LEU A 113 13.30 3.48 5.60
CA LEU A 113 13.73 3.79 4.25
C LEU A 113 14.90 2.88 3.85
N PRO A 114 14.78 2.04 2.81
CA PRO A 114 15.90 1.30 2.23
C PRO A 114 16.99 2.21 1.66
N ASP A 115 18.22 1.69 1.69
CA ASP A 115 19.38 2.28 1.04
C ASP A 115 20.11 1.21 0.21
N GLU A 116 19.44 0.78 -0.84
CA GLU A 116 19.89 -0.27 -1.74
C GLU A 116 20.05 0.30 -3.17
N PRO A 117 20.88 -0.31 -4.03
CA PRO A 117 21.06 0.18 -5.40
C PRO A 117 19.75 0.30 -6.19
N GLU A 118 18.78 -0.58 -5.91
CA GLU A 118 17.45 -0.60 -6.54
C GLU A 118 16.47 0.42 -5.96
N GLY A 119 16.85 1.09 -4.84
CA GLY A 119 16.02 2.11 -4.20
C GLY A 119 16.79 2.83 -3.10
N ARG A 120 17.35 3.99 -3.45
CA ARG A 120 18.10 4.85 -2.51
C ARG A 120 17.17 5.81 -1.80
N GLU A 121 16.21 5.25 -1.07
CA GLU A 121 15.18 6.07 -0.46
C GLU A 121 15.71 7.03 0.59
N THR A 122 16.81 6.70 1.28
CA THR A 122 17.46 7.59 2.26
C THR A 122 18.06 8.85 1.61
N THR A 123 18.39 8.81 0.32
CA THR A 123 18.83 9.98 -0.44
C THR A 123 17.65 10.89 -0.81
N TRP A 124 16.53 10.28 -1.15
CA TRP A 124 15.38 10.98 -1.73
C TRP A 124 14.38 11.47 -0.69
N PHE A 125 14.23 10.75 0.43
CA PHE A 125 13.20 10.99 1.43
C PHE A 125 13.78 11.19 2.83
N ALA A 126 13.17 12.08 3.57
CA ALA A 126 13.33 12.14 5.02
C ALA A 126 12.46 11.05 5.67
N ARG A 127 12.90 10.55 6.82
CA ARG A 127 12.10 9.63 7.62
C ARG A 127 10.89 10.34 8.20
N GLY A 128 9.73 9.65 8.17
CA GLY A 128 8.56 10.02 8.93
C GLY A 128 8.70 9.71 10.41
N ASP A 129 7.59 9.83 11.15
CA ASP A 129 7.52 9.44 12.55
C ASP A 129 7.37 7.91 12.67
N ARG A 130 7.99 7.34 13.72
CA ARG A 130 7.91 5.90 14.02
C ARG A 130 6.61 5.56 14.76
N HIS A 131 5.51 6.19 14.40
CA HIS A 131 4.18 5.88 14.93
C HIS A 131 3.32 5.22 13.85
N PHE A 132 2.76 4.05 14.21
CA PHE A 132 1.94 3.26 13.30
C PHE A 132 0.46 3.29 13.71
N THR A 133 0.02 4.42 14.26
CA THR A 133 -1.37 4.60 14.68
C THR A 133 -2.32 4.46 13.49
N PRO A 134 -3.33 3.58 13.58
CA PRO A 134 -4.34 3.45 12.54
C PRO A 134 -5.26 4.68 12.49
N ILE A 135 -5.86 4.90 11.33
CA ILE A 135 -6.94 5.87 11.14
C ILE A 135 -8.27 5.15 11.01
N THR A 136 -9.36 5.81 11.36
CA THR A 136 -10.71 5.28 11.18
C THR A 136 -11.42 6.05 10.06
N ILE A 137 -11.97 5.31 9.11
CA ILE A 137 -12.70 5.80 7.94
C ILE A 137 -14.04 5.07 7.92
N ALA A 138 -15.09 5.73 8.33
CA ALA A 138 -16.40 5.09 8.59
C ALA A 138 -16.22 3.90 9.56
N GLU A 139 -16.60 2.70 9.15
CA GLU A 139 -16.48 1.47 9.95
C GLU A 139 -15.08 0.81 9.87
N LEU A 140 -14.21 1.23 8.96
CA LEU A 140 -12.89 0.65 8.75
C LEU A 140 -11.81 1.36 9.57
N SER A 141 -11.11 0.63 10.43
CA SER A 141 -9.85 1.08 11.04
C SER A 141 -8.67 0.48 10.26
N VAL A 142 -7.79 1.33 9.73
CA VAL A 142 -6.68 0.91 8.85
C VAL A 142 -5.35 1.50 9.30
N GLY A 143 -4.34 0.64 9.43
CA GLY A 143 -2.94 1.02 9.61
C GLY A 143 -2.18 0.88 8.30
N PHE A 144 -1.04 1.57 8.20
CA PHE A 144 -0.18 1.50 7.03
C PHE A 144 1.21 0.97 7.37
N GLN A 145 1.69 0.01 6.57
CA GLN A 145 3.08 -0.42 6.50
C GLN A 145 3.56 -0.31 5.06
N VAL A 146 4.23 0.79 4.73
CA VAL A 146 4.67 1.05 3.36
C VAL A 146 5.92 0.25 3.04
N CYS A 147 5.82 -0.71 2.13
CA CYS A 147 6.90 -1.49 1.54
C CYS A 147 7.80 -2.19 2.57
N SER A 148 9.04 -1.71 2.78
CA SER A 148 10.01 -2.24 3.75
C SER A 148 9.46 -2.33 5.18
N GLU A 149 8.52 -1.48 5.54
CA GLU A 149 7.90 -1.48 6.87
C GLU A 149 7.15 -2.78 7.17
N LEU A 150 6.69 -3.50 6.16
CA LEU A 150 6.01 -4.79 6.32
C LEU A 150 6.91 -5.87 6.95
N LEU A 151 8.23 -5.69 6.91
CA LEU A 151 9.20 -6.60 7.55
C LEU A 151 9.38 -6.36 9.05
N PHE A 152 8.78 -5.30 9.60
CA PHE A 152 8.92 -4.91 11.00
C PHE A 152 7.66 -5.30 11.78
N THR A 153 7.73 -6.43 12.47
CA THR A 153 6.60 -7.03 13.19
C THR A 153 6.16 -6.24 14.42
N ASP A 154 7.04 -5.44 15.02
CA ASP A 154 6.69 -4.50 16.09
C ASP A 154 5.66 -3.45 15.62
N ALA A 155 5.82 -2.94 14.39
CA ALA A 155 4.86 -2.05 13.76
C ALA A 155 3.50 -2.73 13.51
N SER A 156 3.52 -3.98 13.02
CA SER A 156 2.28 -4.76 12.84
C SER A 156 1.55 -4.97 14.18
N HIS A 157 2.30 -5.30 15.22
CA HIS A 157 1.76 -5.49 16.56
C HIS A 157 1.16 -4.19 17.14
N GLU A 158 1.84 -3.04 16.97
CA GLU A 158 1.32 -1.72 17.36
C GLU A 158 -0.01 -1.43 16.67
N ILE A 159 -0.10 -1.60 15.35
CA ILE A 159 -1.33 -1.43 14.57
C ILE A 159 -2.46 -2.33 15.09
N GLY A 160 -2.14 -3.61 15.32
CA GLY A 160 -3.12 -4.59 15.82
C GLY A 160 -3.66 -4.24 17.21
N ARG A 161 -2.79 -3.85 18.14
CA ARG A 161 -3.17 -3.44 19.51
C ARG A 161 -3.99 -2.15 19.53
N ALA A 162 -3.78 -1.27 18.55
CA ALA A 162 -4.61 -0.08 18.38
C ALA A 162 -5.99 -0.36 17.76
N GLY A 163 -6.34 -1.64 17.52
CA GLY A 163 -7.68 -2.06 17.08
C GLY A 163 -7.92 -1.97 15.56
N ALA A 164 -6.88 -1.90 14.74
CA ALA A 164 -7.06 -1.86 13.28
C ALA A 164 -7.70 -3.16 12.75
N HIS A 165 -8.52 -3.04 11.72
CA HIS A 165 -9.08 -4.18 10.98
C HIS A 165 -8.16 -4.60 9.83
N LEU A 166 -7.46 -3.63 9.22
CA LEU A 166 -6.69 -3.78 8.00
C LEU A 166 -5.30 -3.14 8.15
N ILE A 167 -4.28 -3.80 7.62
CA ILE A 167 -2.99 -3.20 7.28
C ILE A 167 -2.95 -3.01 5.76
N ALA A 168 -2.90 -1.77 5.29
CA ALA A 168 -2.62 -1.44 3.91
C ALA A 168 -1.09 -1.43 3.70
N ALA A 169 -0.61 -2.23 2.75
CA ALA A 169 0.81 -2.37 2.45
C ALA A 169 1.10 -2.05 0.97
N PRO A 170 1.13 -0.76 0.58
CA PRO A 170 1.62 -0.32 -0.72
C PRO A 170 3.09 -0.69 -0.89
N ARG A 171 3.47 -1.38 -1.99
CA ARG A 171 4.85 -1.85 -2.21
C ARG A 171 5.39 -1.51 -3.60
N ALA A 172 6.72 -1.50 -3.67
CA ALA A 172 7.52 -1.44 -4.89
C ALA A 172 8.66 -2.46 -4.76
N THR A 173 8.37 -3.75 -4.99
CA THR A 173 9.29 -4.84 -4.64
C THR A 173 9.40 -5.92 -5.71
N GLY A 174 10.58 -6.54 -5.80
CA GLY A 174 10.80 -7.73 -6.60
C GLY A 174 10.13 -9.00 -6.04
N GLY A 175 10.33 -10.14 -6.72
CA GLY A 175 9.63 -11.41 -6.46
C GLY A 175 10.16 -12.26 -5.31
N HIS A 176 10.93 -11.72 -4.39
CA HIS A 176 11.48 -12.54 -3.31
C HIS A 176 10.38 -13.02 -2.35
N ARG A 177 10.39 -14.33 -2.02
CA ARG A 177 9.37 -14.96 -1.15
C ARG A 177 9.22 -14.30 0.23
N ARG A 178 10.23 -13.52 0.70
CA ARG A 178 10.16 -12.77 1.98
C ARG A 178 8.91 -11.89 2.08
N TRP A 179 8.45 -11.33 0.97
CA TRP A 179 7.32 -10.42 0.95
C TRP A 179 5.99 -11.11 1.24
N ARG A 180 5.83 -12.35 0.75
CA ARG A 180 4.66 -13.20 1.06
C ARG A 180 4.70 -13.61 2.54
N LEU A 181 5.87 -14.04 3.02
CA LEU A 181 6.05 -14.39 4.44
C LEU A 181 5.82 -13.19 5.36
N ALA A 182 6.31 -12.01 5.00
CA ALA A 182 6.11 -10.78 5.77
C ALA A 182 4.62 -10.41 5.88
N ALA A 183 3.86 -10.50 4.78
CA ALA A 183 2.42 -10.22 4.79
C ALA A 183 1.65 -11.19 5.72
N SER A 184 1.96 -12.51 5.63
CA SER A 184 1.35 -13.51 6.51
C SER A 184 1.75 -13.29 7.98
N LEU A 185 3.03 -13.00 8.24
CA LEU A 185 3.50 -12.74 9.60
C LEU A 185 2.90 -11.45 10.17
N ALA A 186 2.81 -10.38 9.37
CA ALA A 186 2.16 -9.13 9.78
C ALA A 186 0.70 -9.35 10.17
N ALA A 187 -0.04 -10.16 9.39
CA ALA A 187 -1.42 -10.53 9.68
C ALA A 187 -1.53 -11.31 11.01
N ILE A 188 -0.69 -12.33 11.18
CA ILE A 188 -0.67 -13.14 12.41
C ILE A 188 -0.34 -12.26 13.63
N MET A 189 0.66 -11.39 13.54
CA MET A 189 1.12 -10.57 14.67
C MET A 189 0.12 -9.48 15.05
N SER A 190 -0.62 -8.95 14.08
CA SER A 190 -1.58 -7.87 14.30
C SER A 190 -3.01 -8.35 14.55
N GLY A 191 -3.37 -9.54 14.04
CA GLY A 191 -4.76 -9.98 13.92
C GLY A 191 -5.58 -9.11 12.96
N CYS A 192 -4.92 -8.48 11.98
CA CYS A 192 -5.55 -7.69 10.92
C CYS A 192 -5.55 -8.46 9.61
N PHE A 193 -6.46 -8.14 8.72
CA PHE A 193 -6.25 -8.42 7.30
C PHE A 193 -5.02 -7.64 6.81
N VAL A 194 -4.28 -8.17 5.85
CA VAL A 194 -3.19 -7.47 5.18
C VAL A 194 -3.49 -7.38 3.70
N ALA A 195 -3.64 -6.15 3.19
CA ALA A 195 -3.83 -5.88 1.78
C ALA A 195 -2.51 -5.36 1.19
N SER A 196 -1.83 -6.23 0.46
CA SER A 196 -0.54 -5.95 -0.13
C SER A 196 -0.67 -5.68 -1.62
N ALA A 197 -0.56 -4.42 -2.04
CA ALA A 197 -0.49 -4.01 -3.44
C ALA A 197 0.95 -3.76 -3.87
N ASN A 198 1.33 -4.02 -5.14
CA ASN A 198 2.72 -3.84 -5.56
C ASN A 198 2.83 -3.34 -6.99
N ARG A 199 3.92 -2.76 -7.36
CA ARG A 199 4.23 -2.41 -8.75
C ARG A 199 4.50 -3.67 -9.57
N ARG A 200 4.38 -3.56 -10.90
CA ARG A 200 4.82 -4.57 -11.86
C ARG A 200 5.73 -3.96 -12.92
N SER A 201 6.75 -4.68 -13.34
CA SER A 201 7.57 -4.38 -14.50
C SER A 201 7.37 -5.43 -15.59
N GLU A 202 7.59 -5.05 -16.85
CA GLU A 202 7.40 -5.96 -17.99
C GLU A 202 8.38 -7.13 -17.98
N ASP A 203 9.59 -6.88 -17.47
CA ASP A 203 10.66 -7.88 -17.36
C ASP A 203 10.66 -8.66 -16.04
N SER A 204 9.73 -8.36 -15.14
CA SER A 204 9.57 -8.92 -13.79
C SER A 204 10.82 -8.90 -12.89
N LYS A 205 11.91 -8.29 -13.31
CA LYS A 205 13.17 -8.24 -12.56
C LYS A 205 13.14 -7.19 -11.46
N ALA A 206 12.65 -5.99 -11.76
CA ALA A 206 12.54 -4.92 -10.77
C ALA A 206 11.32 -5.12 -9.88
N PHE A 207 10.13 -5.33 -10.48
CA PHE A 207 8.87 -5.49 -9.76
C PHE A 207 8.13 -6.70 -10.26
N ALA A 208 7.95 -7.67 -9.38
CA ALA A 208 7.45 -8.99 -9.78
C ALA A 208 5.95 -9.13 -9.75
N GLY A 209 5.24 -8.08 -9.44
CA GLY A 209 3.85 -8.31 -9.20
C GLY A 209 3.61 -9.09 -7.91
N CYS A 210 2.68 -10.07 -7.90
CA CYS A 210 2.33 -10.93 -6.76
C CYS A 210 1.75 -10.16 -5.56
N ARG A 211 0.50 -9.76 -5.66
CA ARG A 211 -0.24 -9.10 -4.57
C ARG A 211 -1.16 -10.07 -3.90
N SER A 212 -1.40 -9.83 -2.63
CA SER A 212 -2.27 -10.70 -1.87
C SER A 212 -3.12 -9.92 -0.87
N VAL A 213 -4.29 -10.49 -0.62
CA VAL A 213 -5.03 -10.23 0.60
C VAL A 213 -4.83 -11.42 1.51
N VAL A 214 -4.42 -11.17 2.74
CA VAL A 214 -4.12 -12.18 3.75
C VAL A 214 -5.10 -12.04 4.90
N SER A 215 -5.63 -13.16 5.40
CA SER A 215 -6.53 -13.21 6.55
C SER A 215 -5.80 -12.90 7.85
N PRO A 216 -6.50 -12.54 8.94
CA PRO A 216 -5.89 -12.35 10.26
C PRO A 216 -5.13 -13.58 10.79
N GLU A 217 -5.40 -14.77 10.26
CA GLU A 217 -4.70 -16.02 10.61
C GLU A 217 -3.50 -16.32 9.69
N GLY A 218 -3.17 -15.41 8.77
CA GLY A 218 -2.02 -15.54 7.88
C GLY A 218 -2.26 -16.31 6.59
N GLU A 219 -3.51 -16.69 6.32
CA GLU A 219 -3.89 -17.40 5.10
C GLU A 219 -4.04 -16.44 3.92
N VAL A 220 -3.54 -16.83 2.75
CA VAL A 220 -3.71 -16.05 1.52
C VAL A 220 -5.11 -16.28 0.98
N LEU A 221 -5.97 -15.24 1.05
CA LEU A 221 -7.34 -15.28 0.55
C LEU A 221 -7.42 -15.13 -0.96
N ALA A 222 -6.56 -14.29 -1.53
CA ALA A 222 -6.44 -14.10 -2.97
C ALA A 222 -5.07 -13.53 -3.33
N GLU A 223 -4.61 -13.83 -4.55
CA GLU A 223 -3.41 -13.27 -5.16
C GLU A 223 -3.68 -12.83 -6.59
N THR A 224 -2.99 -11.78 -7.02
CA THR A 224 -2.95 -11.38 -8.43
C THR A 224 -1.88 -12.18 -9.17
N ASP A 225 -2.01 -12.22 -10.48
CA ASP A 225 -1.01 -12.74 -11.41
C ASP A 225 -0.92 -11.85 -12.67
N LEU A 226 -0.08 -12.24 -13.62
CA LEU A 226 0.12 -11.47 -14.85
C LEU A 226 -1.15 -11.33 -15.71
N ALA A 227 -2.05 -12.32 -15.64
CA ALA A 227 -3.30 -12.30 -16.38
C ALA A 227 -4.42 -11.58 -15.62
N SER A 228 -4.32 -11.54 -14.29
CA SER A 228 -5.32 -10.96 -13.39
C SER A 228 -4.66 -9.94 -12.44
N PRO A 229 -4.39 -8.71 -12.94
CA PRO A 229 -3.64 -7.70 -12.17
C PRO A 229 -4.46 -7.05 -11.05
N TYR A 230 -5.71 -7.39 -10.93
CA TYR A 230 -6.64 -6.92 -9.89
C TYR A 230 -7.37 -8.10 -9.29
N VAL A 231 -7.54 -8.11 -7.99
CA VAL A 231 -8.34 -9.14 -7.30
C VAL A 231 -9.14 -8.50 -6.18
N THR A 232 -10.41 -8.90 -6.08
CA THR A 232 -11.34 -8.46 -5.04
C THR A 232 -11.71 -9.64 -4.15
N VAL A 233 -11.69 -9.42 -2.84
CA VAL A 233 -12.18 -10.36 -1.85
C VAL A 233 -13.23 -9.69 -0.98
N GLU A 234 -14.15 -10.46 -0.46
CA GLU A 234 -15.04 -10.03 0.60
C GLU A 234 -14.43 -10.39 1.95
N ILE A 235 -14.32 -9.42 2.87
CA ILE A 235 -13.80 -9.58 4.21
C ILE A 235 -14.87 -9.20 5.25
N ASP A 236 -14.86 -9.92 6.37
CA ASP A 236 -15.65 -9.58 7.55
C ASP A 236 -14.74 -8.90 8.59
N LEU A 237 -15.00 -7.64 8.92
CA LEU A 237 -14.19 -6.88 9.88
C LEU A 237 -14.20 -7.53 11.28
N GLU A 238 -15.27 -8.24 11.61
CA GLU A 238 -15.37 -8.99 12.88
C GLU A 238 -14.33 -10.12 12.97
N ASP A 239 -13.86 -10.69 11.85
CA ASP A 239 -12.78 -11.67 11.85
C ASP A 239 -11.50 -11.08 12.44
N ALA A 240 -11.16 -9.84 12.06
CA ALA A 240 -10.01 -9.14 12.63
C ALA A 240 -10.20 -8.87 14.14
N MET A 241 -11.42 -8.54 14.57
CA MET A 241 -11.71 -8.31 15.98
C MET A 241 -11.69 -9.62 16.80
N ARG A 242 -12.16 -10.72 16.22
CA ARG A 242 -12.06 -12.07 16.84
C ARG A 242 -10.61 -12.53 16.95
N ALA A 243 -9.82 -12.37 15.89
CA ALA A 243 -8.42 -12.76 15.87
C ALA A 243 -7.59 -12.10 16.96
N LYS A 244 -7.86 -10.83 17.30
CA LYS A 244 -7.16 -10.12 18.39
C LYS A 244 -7.35 -10.73 19.78
N ARG A 245 -8.39 -11.53 19.95
CA ARG A 245 -8.72 -12.22 21.23
C ARG A 245 -8.12 -13.62 21.33
N THR A 246 -7.45 -14.10 20.26
CA THR A 246 -6.87 -15.44 20.16
C THR A 246 -5.34 -15.38 20.21
N TYR A 247 -4.72 -16.56 20.46
CA TYR A 247 -3.27 -16.73 20.36
C TYR A 247 -2.76 -16.40 18.93
N PRO A 248 -1.61 -15.71 18.77
CA PRO A 248 -0.72 -15.19 19.83
C PRO A 248 -1.05 -13.77 20.30
N ARG A 249 -2.06 -13.10 19.74
CA ARG A 249 -2.37 -11.67 19.97
C ARG A 249 -2.92 -11.37 21.37
N ASN A 250 -3.48 -12.36 22.03
CA ASN A 250 -4.00 -12.25 23.39
C ASN A 250 -2.93 -12.36 24.51
N LEU A 251 -1.66 -12.57 24.13
CA LEU A 251 -0.58 -12.57 25.09
C LEU A 251 -0.34 -11.14 25.61
N THR A 252 -0.34 -11.00 26.94
CA THR A 252 0.09 -9.75 27.60
C THR A 252 1.61 -9.71 27.66
N ILE A 253 2.18 -8.64 27.15
CA ILE A 253 3.63 -8.31 27.25
C ILE A 253 3.80 -7.36 28.41
#